data_018f96852c75cdc19b26a5ff95e2b4c5
#
_entry.id   018f96852c75cdc19b26a5ff95e2b4c5
#
_cell.length_a   1.000
_cell.length_b   1.000
_cell.length_c   1.000
_cell.angle_alpha   90.00
_cell.angle_beta   90.00
_cell.angle_gamma   90.00
#
_symmetry.space_group_name_H-M   'P 1'
#
loop_
_entity.id
_entity.type
_entity.pdbx_description
1 polymer ?
#
loop_
_entity_poly.entity_id
_entity_poly.type
_entity_poly.pdbx_seq_one_letter_code
_entity_poly.pdbx_strand_id
1 'polypeptide(L)'
;LWVMSVRSAYKSQVLLEENGKAPSFMDDVRELLDAKAHVLLMFLPTLGIAVFTVLPLIFMISMAFTSYDHKHLVLFHWVGFENFAKVFSNSGGTVNAALFGRVLVWTLVWAFFATFLNFFFGMFVAMIINRKTTHFKGFWRACFSMSIAVPQFVSLLVMHTMLQPQGAVNRMLQTWGWIDGPLPFFTNATWARVTVIIINLWV
;
A
#
# COMPACT_ATOMS: atom_id res chain seq x y z
N LEU A 1 18.14 -21.09 7.10
CA LEU A 1 18.33 -21.95 8.27
C LEU A 1 19.78 -22.45 8.35
N TRP A 2 20.30 -23.18 7.37
CA TRP A 2 21.68 -23.74 7.39
C TRP A 2 22.78 -22.70 7.64
N VAL A 3 22.75 -21.56 6.96
CA VAL A 3 23.74 -20.48 7.14
C VAL A 3 23.71 -19.93 8.57
N MET A 4 22.53 -19.78 9.14
CA MET A 4 22.38 -19.31 10.53
C MET A 4 22.93 -20.33 11.53
N SER A 5 22.65 -21.63 11.32
CA SER A 5 23.15 -22.70 12.20
C SER A 5 24.67 -22.80 12.15
N VAL A 6 25.28 -22.73 10.95
CA VAL A 6 26.73 -22.74 10.78
C VAL A 6 27.39 -21.51 11.44
N ARG A 7 26.80 -20.33 11.26
CA ARG A 7 27.29 -19.09 11.86
C ARG A 7 27.18 -19.10 13.38
N SER A 8 26.10 -19.67 13.93
CA SER A 8 25.91 -19.83 15.36
C SER A 8 26.94 -20.82 15.96
N ALA A 9 27.15 -21.96 15.30
CA ALA A 9 28.13 -22.95 15.71
C ALA A 9 29.55 -22.39 15.69
N TYR A 10 29.92 -21.66 14.63
CA TYR A 10 31.21 -20.98 14.51
C TYR A 10 31.41 -19.96 15.63
N LYS A 11 30.42 -19.12 15.90
CA LYS A 11 30.47 -18.12 16.98
C LYS A 11 30.65 -18.78 18.36
N SER A 12 29.92 -19.88 18.61
CA SER A 12 30.05 -20.64 19.86
C SER A 12 31.45 -21.27 20.02
N GLN A 13 32.06 -21.72 18.94
CA GLN A 13 33.39 -22.29 18.94
C GLN A 13 34.49 -21.23 19.20
N VAL A 14 34.36 -20.06 18.57
CA VAL A 14 35.26 -18.93 18.81
C VAL A 14 35.18 -18.47 20.28
N LEU A 15 33.99 -18.37 20.84
CA LEU A 15 33.77 -17.98 22.23
C LEU A 15 34.33 -19.04 23.21
N LEU A 16 34.27 -20.33 22.85
CA LEU A 16 34.90 -21.42 23.61
C LEU A 16 36.45 -21.30 23.63
N GLU A 17 37.04 -20.93 22.50
CA GLU A 17 38.47 -20.74 22.38
C GLU A 17 38.98 -19.50 23.16
N GLU A 18 38.22 -18.39 23.14
CA GLU A 18 38.57 -17.14 23.82
C GLU A 18 38.28 -17.18 25.33
N ASN A 19 37.14 -17.73 25.77
CA ASN A 19 36.66 -17.64 27.14
C ASN A 19 36.61 -18.97 27.90
N GLY A 20 36.97 -20.08 27.26
CA GLY A 20 37.00 -21.42 27.86
C GLY A 20 35.61 -21.98 28.26
N LYS A 21 34.51 -21.28 27.96
CA LYS A 21 33.16 -21.70 28.26
C LYS A 21 32.24 -21.37 27.10
N ALA A 22 31.36 -22.31 26.71
CA ALA A 22 30.28 -22.06 25.78
C ALA A 22 29.19 -21.18 26.45
N PRO A 23 28.57 -20.25 25.73
CA PRO A 23 27.45 -19.49 26.26
C PRO A 23 26.32 -20.44 26.69
N SER A 24 25.72 -20.18 27.85
CA SER A 24 24.57 -20.90 28.31
C SER A 24 23.33 -20.41 27.58
N PHE A 25 22.28 -21.26 27.47
CA PHE A 25 20.98 -20.84 26.94
C PHE A 25 20.45 -19.56 27.60
N MET A 26 20.70 -19.39 28.90
CA MET A 26 20.30 -18.20 29.64
C MET A 26 21.10 -16.94 29.22
N ASP A 27 22.34 -17.10 28.82
CA ASP A 27 23.18 -15.99 28.32
C ASP A 27 22.73 -15.56 26.93
N ASP A 28 22.34 -16.52 26.07
CA ASP A 28 21.73 -16.23 24.76
C ASP A 28 20.39 -15.50 24.90
N VAL A 29 19.55 -15.92 25.87
CA VAL A 29 18.27 -15.24 26.16
C VAL A 29 18.50 -13.82 26.67
N ARG A 30 19.48 -13.61 27.56
CA ARG A 30 19.86 -12.26 28.04
C ARG A 30 20.40 -11.40 26.90
N GLU A 31 21.26 -11.95 26.04
CA GLU A 31 21.76 -11.23 24.86
C GLU A 31 20.61 -10.82 23.93
N LEU A 32 19.61 -11.68 23.74
CA LEU A 32 18.41 -11.36 22.95
C LEU A 32 17.54 -10.27 23.58
N LEU A 33 17.39 -10.29 24.90
CA LEU A 33 16.52 -9.34 25.61
C LEU A 33 17.18 -7.99 25.87
N ASP A 34 18.52 -7.92 25.90
CA ASP A 34 19.29 -6.72 26.18
C ASP A 34 20.00 -6.21 24.90
N ALA A 35 21.10 -6.81 24.53
CA ALA A 35 21.92 -6.36 23.40
C ALA A 35 21.20 -6.46 22.05
N LYS A 36 20.33 -7.47 21.86
CA LYS A 36 19.57 -7.71 20.64
C LYS A 36 18.06 -7.41 20.76
N ALA A 37 17.64 -6.68 21.78
CA ALA A 37 16.24 -6.32 22.00
C ALA A 37 15.61 -5.68 20.76
N HIS A 38 16.36 -4.88 20.01
CA HIS A 38 15.91 -4.30 18.76
C HIS A 38 15.51 -5.33 17.69
N VAL A 39 16.21 -6.48 17.63
CA VAL A 39 15.87 -7.56 16.68
C VAL A 39 14.56 -8.22 17.09
N LEU A 40 14.39 -8.47 18.39
CA LEU A 40 13.17 -9.06 18.93
C LEU A 40 11.95 -8.15 18.72
N LEU A 41 12.11 -6.85 19.01
CA LEU A 41 11.04 -5.85 18.81
C LEU A 41 10.68 -5.66 17.33
N MET A 42 11.67 -5.73 16.43
CA MET A 42 11.42 -5.61 14.99
C MET A 42 10.95 -6.90 14.33
N PHE A 43 11.10 -8.05 15.00
CA PHE A 43 10.72 -9.35 14.44
C PHE A 43 9.23 -9.41 14.09
N LEU A 44 8.37 -9.03 15.03
CA LEU A 44 6.91 -9.11 14.84
C LEU A 44 6.39 -8.17 13.73
N PRO A 45 6.78 -6.88 13.69
CA PRO A 45 6.43 -6.00 12.55
C PRO A 45 6.98 -6.51 11.22
N THR A 46 8.24 -6.98 11.18
CA THR A 46 8.85 -7.52 9.95
C THR A 46 8.14 -8.77 9.47
N LEU A 47 7.80 -9.68 10.38
CA LEU A 47 7.02 -10.87 10.06
C LEU A 47 5.63 -10.49 9.52
N GLY A 48 4.97 -9.49 10.15
CA GLY A 48 3.70 -8.95 9.65
C GLY A 48 3.81 -8.42 8.21
N ILE A 49 4.82 -7.62 7.91
CA ILE A 49 5.07 -7.13 6.56
C ILE A 49 5.36 -8.31 5.60
N ALA A 50 6.17 -9.27 5.99
CA ALA A 50 6.50 -10.42 5.17
C ALA A 50 5.25 -11.26 4.81
N VAL A 51 4.39 -11.53 5.80
CA VAL A 51 3.20 -12.37 5.62
C VAL A 51 2.05 -11.62 4.94
N PHE A 52 1.78 -10.38 5.33
CA PHE A 52 0.60 -9.65 4.85
C PHE A 52 0.86 -8.72 3.65
N THR A 53 2.13 -8.43 3.35
CA THR A 53 2.48 -7.57 2.21
C THR A 53 3.32 -8.31 1.18
N VAL A 54 4.45 -8.89 1.57
CA VAL A 54 5.39 -9.48 0.61
C VAL A 54 4.84 -10.78 0.03
N LEU A 55 4.28 -11.66 0.85
CA LEU A 55 3.75 -12.95 0.39
C LEU A 55 2.57 -12.79 -0.59
N PRO A 56 1.55 -11.97 -0.33
CA PRO A 56 0.50 -11.67 -1.32
C PRO A 56 1.05 -11.04 -2.60
N LEU A 57 2.06 -10.16 -2.51
CA LEU A 57 2.68 -9.55 -3.68
C LEU A 57 3.38 -10.61 -4.56
N ILE A 58 4.15 -11.51 -3.95
CA ILE A 58 4.79 -12.64 -4.66
C ILE A 58 3.72 -13.52 -5.30
N PHE A 59 2.63 -13.81 -4.58
CA PHE A 59 1.52 -14.59 -5.10
C PHE A 59 0.89 -13.90 -6.34
N MET A 60 0.56 -12.62 -6.27
CA MET A 60 0.01 -11.86 -7.39
C MET A 60 0.94 -11.87 -8.61
N ILE A 61 2.24 -11.67 -8.40
CA ILE A 61 3.23 -11.74 -9.49
C ILE A 61 3.26 -13.16 -10.10
N SER A 62 3.26 -14.17 -9.24
CA SER A 62 3.28 -15.58 -9.69
C SER A 62 2.04 -15.93 -10.51
N MET A 63 0.86 -15.40 -10.15
CA MET A 63 -0.38 -15.62 -10.90
C MET A 63 -0.33 -15.12 -12.34
N ALA A 64 0.47 -14.08 -12.64
CA ALA A 64 0.66 -13.60 -14.00
C ALA A 64 1.29 -14.65 -14.94
N PHE A 65 1.97 -15.64 -14.38
CA PHE A 65 2.62 -16.74 -15.11
C PHE A 65 1.79 -18.03 -15.15
N THR A 66 0.55 -17.98 -14.72
CA THR A 66 -0.37 -19.13 -14.67
C THR A 66 -1.56 -18.94 -15.60
N SER A 67 -2.26 -20.06 -15.89
CA SER A 67 -3.50 -20.05 -16.66
C SER A 67 -4.74 -19.65 -15.85
N TYR A 68 -4.56 -18.96 -14.72
CA TYR A 68 -5.66 -18.53 -13.86
C TYR A 68 -6.55 -17.52 -14.59
N ASP A 69 -7.83 -17.88 -14.77
CA ASP A 69 -8.86 -17.03 -15.34
C ASP A 69 -10.24 -17.33 -14.70
N HIS A 70 -11.29 -16.63 -15.11
CA HIS A 70 -12.63 -16.82 -14.59
C HIS A 70 -13.22 -18.23 -14.84
N LYS A 71 -12.63 -19.04 -15.74
CA LYS A 71 -13.03 -20.41 -16.02
C LYS A 71 -12.16 -21.42 -15.25
N HIS A 72 -10.93 -21.03 -14.90
CA HIS A 72 -9.93 -21.89 -14.25
C HIS A 72 -9.52 -21.32 -12.88
N LEU A 73 -10.48 -21.20 -11.96
CA LEU A 73 -10.25 -20.63 -10.62
C LEU A 73 -9.53 -21.59 -9.68
N VAL A 74 -9.66 -22.89 -9.88
CA VAL A 74 -9.13 -23.92 -8.98
C VAL A 74 -8.06 -24.77 -9.67
N LEU A 75 -8.26 -25.15 -10.93
CA LEU A 75 -7.34 -25.98 -11.70
C LEU A 75 -6.60 -25.12 -12.71
N PHE A 76 -5.57 -24.45 -12.28
CA PHE A 76 -4.66 -23.67 -13.12
C PHE A 76 -3.25 -24.29 -13.12
N HIS A 77 -2.51 -24.07 -14.17
CA HIS A 77 -1.15 -24.58 -14.35
C HIS A 77 -0.21 -23.44 -14.75
N TRP A 78 1.07 -23.69 -14.65
CA TRP A 78 2.11 -22.74 -15.02
C TRP A 78 2.23 -22.65 -16.56
N VAL A 79 2.07 -21.44 -17.12
CA VAL A 79 2.15 -21.16 -18.55
C VAL A 79 3.36 -20.28 -18.93
N GLY A 80 4.20 -19.92 -17.96
CA GLY A 80 5.36 -19.07 -18.19
C GLY A 80 4.98 -17.71 -18.76
N PHE A 81 5.61 -17.30 -19.85
CA PHE A 81 5.40 -15.99 -20.47
C PHE A 81 4.26 -15.93 -21.50
N GLU A 82 3.46 -16.97 -21.63
CA GLU A 82 2.39 -17.05 -22.65
C GLU A 82 1.37 -15.90 -22.52
N ASN A 83 0.98 -15.54 -21.28
CA ASN A 83 0.06 -14.43 -21.03
C ASN A 83 0.63 -13.09 -21.53
N PHE A 84 1.92 -12.87 -21.31
CA PHE A 84 2.61 -11.66 -21.78
C PHE A 84 2.68 -11.66 -23.31
N ALA A 85 3.03 -12.79 -23.92
CA ALA A 85 3.04 -12.93 -25.38
C ALA A 85 1.66 -12.62 -25.98
N LYS A 86 0.57 -13.12 -25.40
CA LYS A 86 -0.81 -12.81 -25.83
C LYS A 86 -1.13 -11.32 -25.76
N VAL A 87 -0.73 -10.63 -24.70
CA VAL A 87 -0.93 -9.19 -24.53
C VAL A 87 -0.17 -8.40 -25.59
N PHE A 88 1.11 -8.72 -25.81
CA PHE A 88 1.96 -7.98 -26.76
C PHE A 88 1.71 -8.32 -28.21
N SER A 89 1.26 -9.53 -28.53
CA SER A 89 0.94 -9.93 -29.90
C SER A 89 -0.46 -9.52 -30.37
N ASN A 90 -1.23 -8.82 -29.54
CA ASN A 90 -2.62 -8.47 -29.77
C ASN A 90 -3.55 -9.68 -30.04
N SER A 91 -3.11 -10.89 -29.72
CA SER A 91 -3.87 -12.14 -29.93
C SER A 91 -4.78 -12.47 -28.75
N GLY A 92 -4.71 -11.71 -27.66
CA GLY A 92 -5.34 -12.01 -26.37
C GLY A 92 -6.79 -11.53 -26.21
N GLY A 93 -7.49 -11.15 -27.28
CA GLY A 93 -8.89 -10.74 -27.18
C GLY A 93 -9.09 -9.35 -26.57
N THR A 94 -9.70 -9.25 -25.39
CA THR A 94 -10.05 -7.96 -24.75
C THR A 94 -8.87 -7.15 -24.23
N VAL A 95 -7.76 -7.78 -23.88
CA VAL A 95 -6.55 -7.12 -23.41
C VAL A 95 -5.49 -7.15 -24.49
N ASN A 96 -5.09 -6.01 -24.98
CA ASN A 96 -4.04 -5.81 -25.96
C ASN A 96 -2.97 -4.84 -25.47
N ALA A 97 -1.84 -4.74 -26.17
CA ALA A 97 -0.72 -3.87 -25.80
C ALA A 97 -1.12 -2.40 -25.65
N ALA A 98 -2.05 -1.91 -26.47
CA ALA A 98 -2.52 -0.52 -26.41
C ALA A 98 -3.34 -0.25 -25.14
N LEU A 99 -4.24 -1.16 -24.76
CA LEU A 99 -5.00 -1.07 -23.51
C LEU A 99 -4.06 -1.17 -22.30
N PHE A 100 -3.17 -2.17 -22.30
CA PHE A 100 -2.18 -2.36 -21.26
C PHE A 100 -1.31 -1.10 -21.07
N GLY A 101 -0.77 -0.55 -22.16
CA GLY A 101 0.03 0.68 -22.12
C GLY A 101 -0.75 1.88 -21.56
N ARG A 102 -2.01 2.03 -21.97
CA ARG A 102 -2.87 3.12 -21.46
C ARG A 102 -3.13 2.99 -19.94
N VAL A 103 -3.42 1.78 -19.48
CA VAL A 103 -3.63 1.52 -18.05
C VAL A 103 -2.33 1.71 -17.27
N LEU A 104 -1.21 1.21 -17.78
CA LEU A 104 0.10 1.37 -17.15
C LEU A 104 0.48 2.85 -16.99
N VAL A 105 0.38 3.64 -18.06
CA VAL A 105 0.66 5.09 -18.02
C VAL A 105 -0.23 5.78 -17.00
N TRP A 106 -1.53 5.47 -17.01
CA TRP A 106 -2.45 6.04 -16.04
C TRP A 106 -2.08 5.64 -14.60
N THR A 107 -1.72 4.38 -14.36
CA THR A 107 -1.30 3.90 -13.03
C THR A 107 -0.06 4.65 -12.54
N LEU A 108 0.94 4.86 -13.41
CA LEU A 108 2.14 5.62 -13.05
C LEU A 108 1.84 7.08 -12.75
N VAL A 109 0.99 7.72 -13.56
CA VAL A 109 0.55 9.11 -13.34
C VAL A 109 -0.20 9.21 -12.00
N TRP A 110 -1.14 8.30 -11.74
CA TRP A 110 -1.86 8.27 -10.48
C TRP A 110 -0.93 8.04 -9.29
N ALA A 111 -0.01 7.07 -9.36
CA ALA A 111 0.94 6.77 -8.30
C ALA A 111 1.85 7.96 -7.99
N PHE A 112 2.32 8.68 -9.03
CA PHE A 112 3.10 9.90 -8.87
C PHE A 112 2.32 10.95 -8.08
N PHE A 113 1.13 11.33 -8.55
CA PHE A 113 0.32 12.35 -7.88
C PHE A 113 -0.11 11.90 -6.47
N ALA A 114 -0.55 10.66 -6.30
CA ALA A 114 -0.93 10.10 -5.01
C ALA A 114 0.21 10.19 -3.99
N THR A 115 1.44 9.87 -4.39
CA THR A 115 2.58 9.90 -3.48
C THR A 115 3.03 11.33 -3.18
N PHE A 116 3.29 12.13 -4.22
CA PHE A 116 3.88 13.45 -4.04
C PHE A 116 2.89 14.45 -3.43
N LEU A 117 1.64 14.47 -3.89
CA LEU A 117 0.65 15.39 -3.32
C LEU A 117 0.36 15.07 -1.86
N ASN A 118 0.19 13.79 -1.49
CA ASN A 118 -0.02 13.40 -0.11
C ASN A 118 1.18 13.75 0.77
N PHE A 119 2.40 13.53 0.29
CA PHE A 119 3.61 13.90 1.03
C PHE A 119 3.69 15.41 1.29
N PHE A 120 3.57 16.22 0.24
CA PHE A 120 3.68 17.68 0.38
C PHE A 120 2.51 18.27 1.18
N PHE A 121 1.30 17.79 0.95
CA PHE A 121 0.11 18.23 1.69
C PHE A 121 0.21 17.84 3.17
N GLY A 122 0.58 16.59 3.45
CA GLY A 122 0.80 16.13 4.83
C GLY A 122 1.90 16.91 5.56
N MET A 123 3.01 17.19 4.87
CA MET A 123 4.10 18.02 5.41
C MET A 123 3.62 19.45 5.69
N PHE A 124 2.86 20.05 4.79
CA PHE A 124 2.27 21.38 4.97
C PHE A 124 1.34 21.44 6.19
N VAL A 125 0.43 20.48 6.31
CA VAL A 125 -0.48 20.35 7.47
C VAL A 125 0.32 20.15 8.76
N ALA A 126 1.32 19.28 8.75
CA ALA A 126 2.18 19.04 9.91
C ALA A 126 2.91 20.32 10.35
N MET A 127 3.42 21.12 9.40
CA MET A 127 4.05 22.42 9.72
C MET A 127 3.06 23.40 10.35
N ILE A 128 1.83 23.49 9.86
CA ILE A 128 0.78 24.35 10.43
C ILE A 128 0.45 23.93 11.87
N ILE A 129 0.21 22.64 12.11
CA ILE A 129 -0.13 22.11 13.43
C ILE A 129 1.00 22.35 14.45
N ASN A 130 2.27 22.20 14.01
CA ASN A 130 3.43 22.36 14.88
C ASN A 130 3.84 23.83 15.12
N ARG A 131 3.26 24.77 14.39
CA ARG A 131 3.57 26.20 14.52
C ARG A 131 3.37 26.69 15.96
N LYS A 132 4.25 27.59 16.46
CA LYS A 132 4.17 28.11 17.84
C LYS A 132 2.83 28.79 18.15
N THR A 133 2.24 29.43 17.16
CA THR A 133 0.97 30.17 17.25
C THR A 133 -0.28 29.30 17.20
N THR A 134 -0.16 28.01 16.85
CA THR A 134 -1.31 27.11 16.75
C THR A 134 -1.78 26.68 18.14
N HIS A 135 -3.03 27.01 18.47
CA HIS A 135 -3.70 26.59 19.70
C HIS A 135 -4.28 25.18 19.55
N PHE A 136 -4.41 24.44 20.67
CA PHE A 136 -5.02 23.10 20.74
C PHE A 136 -4.34 22.06 19.82
N LYS A 137 -3.01 22.06 19.76
CA LYS A 137 -2.23 21.11 18.91
C LYS A 137 -2.61 19.64 19.14
N GLY A 138 -2.87 19.26 20.40
CA GLY A 138 -3.29 17.91 20.77
C GLY A 138 -4.63 17.52 20.12
N PHE A 139 -5.59 18.43 20.12
CA PHE A 139 -6.89 18.24 19.49
C PHE A 139 -6.74 18.02 17.96
N TRP A 140 -6.02 18.88 17.26
CA TRP A 140 -5.79 18.74 15.83
C TRP A 140 -5.09 17.42 15.47
N ARG A 141 -4.05 17.04 16.24
CA ARG A 141 -3.39 15.75 16.06
C ARG A 141 -4.34 14.58 16.28
N ALA A 142 -5.19 14.65 17.29
CA ALA A 142 -6.20 13.62 17.54
C ALA A 142 -7.19 13.51 16.37
N CYS A 143 -7.70 14.64 15.85
CA CYS A 143 -8.60 14.66 14.69
C CYS A 143 -7.97 13.97 13.46
N PHE A 144 -6.72 14.30 13.13
CA PHE A 144 -6.03 13.63 11.99
C PHE A 144 -5.72 12.18 12.28
N SER A 145 -5.41 11.80 13.52
CA SER A 145 -5.19 10.40 13.88
C SER A 145 -6.46 9.56 13.83
N MET A 146 -7.62 10.16 14.07
CA MET A 146 -8.92 9.47 13.98
C MET A 146 -9.23 9.03 12.54
N SER A 147 -8.73 9.72 11.52
CA SER A 147 -8.93 9.32 10.13
C SER A 147 -8.33 7.94 9.82
N ILE A 148 -7.27 7.54 10.52
CA ILE A 148 -6.65 6.21 10.39
C ILE A 148 -7.61 5.09 10.85
N ALA A 149 -8.53 5.40 11.78
CA ALA A 149 -9.50 4.43 12.28
C ALA A 149 -10.63 4.12 11.27
N VAL A 150 -10.83 4.99 10.28
CA VAL A 150 -11.85 4.78 9.25
C VAL A 150 -11.24 3.91 8.13
N PRO A 151 -11.80 2.71 7.86
CA PRO A 151 -11.31 1.89 6.77
C PRO A 151 -11.38 2.64 5.43
N GLN A 152 -10.29 2.63 4.68
CA GLN A 152 -10.15 3.37 3.42
C GLN A 152 -11.29 3.12 2.44
N PHE A 153 -11.74 1.85 2.31
CA PHE A 153 -12.82 1.49 1.39
C PHE A 153 -14.15 2.18 1.75
N VAL A 154 -14.43 2.41 3.05
CA VAL A 154 -15.63 3.11 3.51
C VAL A 154 -15.59 4.57 3.07
N SER A 155 -14.45 5.24 3.26
CA SER A 155 -14.23 6.62 2.82
C SER A 155 -14.42 6.75 1.30
N LEU A 156 -13.85 5.81 0.52
CA LEU A 156 -13.99 5.79 -0.92
C LEU A 156 -15.44 5.58 -1.36
N LEU A 157 -16.19 4.68 -0.69
CA LEU A 157 -17.60 4.42 -0.99
C LEU A 157 -18.48 5.64 -0.70
N VAL A 158 -18.25 6.30 0.43
CA VAL A 158 -18.94 7.54 0.79
C VAL A 158 -18.67 8.64 -0.24
N MET A 159 -17.39 8.86 -0.58
CA MET A 159 -17.03 9.85 -1.61
C MET A 159 -17.63 9.53 -2.97
N HIS A 160 -17.63 8.26 -3.38
CA HIS A 160 -18.28 7.83 -4.61
C HIS A 160 -19.78 8.17 -4.61
N THR A 161 -20.48 7.90 -3.51
CA THR A 161 -21.92 8.18 -3.39
C THR A 161 -22.20 9.69 -3.37
N MET A 162 -21.40 10.48 -2.66
CA MET A 162 -21.57 11.93 -2.59
C MET A 162 -21.33 12.65 -3.92
N LEU A 163 -20.39 12.13 -4.74
CA LEU A 163 -19.98 12.73 -6.02
C LEU A 163 -20.77 12.20 -7.23
N GLN A 164 -21.77 11.35 -7.02
CA GLN A 164 -22.68 10.95 -8.12
C GLN A 164 -23.47 12.14 -8.70
N PRO A 165 -24.00 12.06 -9.92
CA PRO A 165 -24.78 13.14 -10.51
C PRO A 165 -25.94 13.65 -9.62
N GLN A 166 -26.62 12.74 -8.92
CA GLN A 166 -27.67 13.06 -7.95
C GLN A 166 -27.16 13.10 -6.50
N GLY A 167 -25.85 13.05 -6.30
CA GLY A 167 -25.21 13.05 -4.99
C GLY A 167 -25.29 14.40 -4.28
N ALA A 168 -24.99 14.37 -2.98
CA ALA A 168 -25.10 15.53 -2.11
C ALA A 168 -24.26 16.72 -2.59
N VAL A 169 -23.06 16.48 -3.12
CA VAL A 169 -22.15 17.55 -3.58
C VAL A 169 -22.74 18.28 -4.77
N ASN A 170 -23.20 17.56 -5.80
CA ASN A 170 -23.83 18.18 -6.97
C ASN A 170 -25.09 18.95 -6.59
N ARG A 171 -25.94 18.40 -5.74
CA ARG A 171 -27.16 19.09 -5.27
C ARG A 171 -26.84 20.37 -4.51
N MET A 172 -25.83 20.33 -3.63
CA MET A 172 -25.41 21.50 -2.87
C MET A 172 -24.88 22.61 -3.79
N LEU A 173 -24.02 22.27 -4.75
CA LEU A 173 -23.48 23.23 -5.70
C LEU A 173 -24.58 23.86 -6.59
N GLN A 174 -25.57 23.08 -7.01
CA GLN A 174 -26.74 23.58 -7.74
C GLN A 174 -27.61 24.50 -6.89
N THR A 175 -27.87 24.14 -5.62
CA THR A 175 -28.66 24.96 -4.69
C THR A 175 -27.97 26.30 -4.42
N TRP A 176 -26.64 26.34 -4.39
CA TRP A 176 -25.86 27.58 -4.27
C TRP A 176 -25.77 28.40 -5.55
N GLY A 177 -26.29 27.88 -6.68
CA GLY A 177 -26.22 28.53 -7.97
C GLY A 177 -24.83 28.58 -8.59
N TRP A 178 -23.92 27.70 -8.16
CA TRP A 178 -22.56 27.65 -8.70
C TRP A 178 -22.46 26.86 -9.99
N ILE A 179 -23.41 25.95 -10.21
CA ILE A 179 -23.49 25.11 -11.41
C ILE A 179 -24.95 24.96 -11.86
N ASP A 180 -25.19 24.98 -13.17
CA ASP A 180 -26.51 24.80 -13.77
C ASP A 180 -26.90 23.33 -13.91
N GLY A 181 -25.95 22.42 -13.98
CA GLY A 181 -26.13 20.98 -14.13
C GLY A 181 -25.13 20.17 -13.32
N PRO A 182 -25.36 18.85 -13.16
CA PRO A 182 -24.46 18.01 -12.36
C PRO A 182 -23.09 17.88 -13.01
N LEU A 183 -22.03 18.07 -12.22
CA LEU A 183 -20.65 17.84 -12.65
C LEU A 183 -20.42 16.32 -12.89
N PRO A 184 -19.77 15.95 -13.99
CA PRO A 184 -19.59 14.56 -14.40
C PRO A 184 -18.38 13.90 -13.71
N PHE A 185 -18.31 13.92 -12.38
CA PHE A 185 -17.18 13.44 -11.60
C PHE A 185 -16.72 12.03 -12.00
N PHE A 186 -17.65 11.10 -12.28
CA PHE A 186 -17.32 9.72 -12.67
C PHE A 186 -17.87 9.32 -14.05
N THR A 187 -18.68 10.17 -14.69
CA THR A 187 -19.29 9.85 -15.99
C THR A 187 -18.38 10.23 -17.17
N ASN A 188 -17.38 11.04 -16.94
CA ASN A 188 -16.37 11.43 -17.92
C ASN A 188 -14.98 10.94 -17.49
N ALA A 189 -14.22 10.31 -18.42
CA ALA A 189 -12.93 9.72 -18.10
C ALA A 189 -11.89 10.72 -17.58
N THR A 190 -11.87 11.94 -18.08
CA THR A 190 -10.94 12.99 -17.63
C THR A 190 -11.33 13.47 -16.23
N TRP A 191 -12.62 13.76 -16.01
CA TRP A 191 -13.13 14.15 -14.70
C TRP A 191 -12.91 13.04 -13.66
N ALA A 192 -13.16 11.78 -14.02
CA ALA A 192 -12.95 10.65 -13.14
C ALA A 192 -11.48 10.53 -12.67
N ARG A 193 -10.52 10.74 -13.56
CA ARG A 193 -9.09 10.73 -13.23
C ARG A 193 -8.72 11.83 -12.23
N VAL A 194 -9.16 13.05 -12.47
CA VAL A 194 -8.92 14.20 -11.57
C VAL A 194 -9.61 13.95 -10.23
N THR A 195 -10.86 13.51 -10.24
CA THR A 195 -11.63 13.19 -9.04
C THR A 195 -10.95 12.14 -8.18
N VAL A 196 -10.44 11.05 -8.77
CA VAL A 196 -9.72 10.00 -8.03
C VAL A 196 -8.44 10.54 -7.39
N ILE A 197 -7.69 11.42 -8.07
CA ILE A 197 -6.51 12.06 -7.47
C ILE A 197 -6.89 12.93 -6.29
N ILE A 198 -7.97 13.72 -6.40
CA ILE A 198 -8.45 14.59 -5.31
C ILE A 198 -8.93 13.76 -4.12
N ILE A 199 -9.71 12.70 -4.36
CA ILE A 199 -10.19 11.82 -3.29
C ILE A 199 -9.00 11.17 -2.56
N ASN A 200 -7.95 10.81 -3.28
CA ASN A 200 -6.76 10.20 -2.68
C ASN A 200 -6.02 11.12 -1.72
N LEU A 201 -6.15 12.45 -1.85
CA LEU A 201 -5.62 13.42 -0.88
C LEU A 201 -6.34 13.36 0.48
N TRP A 202 -7.57 12.89 0.49
CA TRP A 202 -8.38 12.80 1.70
C TRP A 202 -8.20 11.44 2.41
N VAL A 203 -7.88 10.40 1.69
CA VAL A 203 -7.78 9.01 2.15
C VAL A 203 -6.34 8.57 2.37
#